data_a2486eafc5d7c48456ae84fd66189ad5
#
_entry.id   a2486eafc5d7c48456ae84fd66189ad5
#
_cell.length_a   1.000
_cell.length_b   1.000
_cell.length_c   1.000
_cell.angle_alpha   90.00
_cell.angle_beta   90.00
_cell.angle_gamma   90.00
#
_symmetry.space_group_name_H-M   'P 1'
#
loop_
_entity.id
_entity.type
_entity.pdbx_description
1 polymer ?
#
loop_
_entity_poly.entity_id
_entity_poly.type
_entity_poly.pdbx_seq_one_letter_code
_entity_poly.pdbx_strand_id
1 'polypeptide(L)'
;TYTTFPSALIAAIIYVVLGFIYPPLSQNLETLSTLAFLNGLQSIFTFNILLVIPPLVVLIGSLKRMPTLPVMFISIGSASFLALAIQPFSLEQIIASLHKGFHTDMAPWATSLPLEVMELVNRGGLYYLAEAVITAMIIFIFIGAMDHINAMPIVIDKVFRFAQSRSATILSTLVATAFTNAMTSNQYATTFIVGDAFKTKFDQLKIHRKVLSRSLEDTGTMLESIVPWTPTALFIVMTLGVPVSEYWHWQFLSLINFMIAPALAITGIGCFYNEKNSL
;
A
#
# COMPACT_ATOMS: atom_id res chain seq x y z
N THR A 1 7.53 -11.67 8.87
CA THR A 1 6.72 -12.88 8.58
C THR A 1 6.08 -13.51 9.82
N TYR A 2 6.67 -13.40 11.03
CA TYR A 2 6.09 -13.99 12.26
C TYR A 2 4.81 -13.32 12.74
N THR A 3 4.63 -12.03 12.44
CA THR A 3 3.41 -11.25 12.70
C THR A 3 2.51 -11.23 11.48
N THR A 4 3.03 -10.83 10.35
CA THR A 4 2.30 -10.61 9.10
C THR A 4 1.65 -11.88 8.55
N PHE A 5 2.33 -13.04 8.62
CA PHE A 5 1.78 -14.29 8.08
C PHE A 5 0.55 -14.79 8.86
N PRO A 6 0.58 -14.88 10.21
CA PRO A 6 -0.63 -15.21 10.97
C PRO A 6 -1.75 -14.18 10.75
N SER A 7 -1.42 -12.89 10.72
CA SER A 7 -2.41 -11.83 10.47
C SER A 7 -3.07 -11.98 9.09
N ALA A 8 -2.28 -12.27 8.06
CA ALA A 8 -2.79 -12.49 6.71
C ALA A 8 -3.67 -13.74 6.62
N LEU A 9 -3.27 -14.83 7.28
CA LEU A 9 -4.05 -16.06 7.29
C LEU A 9 -5.41 -15.86 7.98
N ILE A 10 -5.42 -15.20 9.14
CA ILE A 10 -6.66 -14.91 9.88
C ILE A 10 -7.54 -13.96 9.07
N ALA A 11 -6.97 -12.90 8.48
CA ALA A 11 -7.70 -11.97 7.62
C ALA A 11 -8.32 -12.69 6.41
N ALA A 12 -7.57 -13.58 5.75
CA ALA A 12 -8.07 -14.38 4.63
C ALA A 12 -9.25 -15.28 5.05
N ILE A 13 -9.15 -15.95 6.21
CA ILE A 13 -10.24 -16.76 6.74
C ILE A 13 -11.48 -15.90 7.01
N ILE A 14 -11.31 -14.71 7.61
CA ILE A 14 -12.42 -13.79 7.87
C ILE A 14 -13.09 -13.37 6.55
N TYR A 15 -12.32 -12.99 5.53
CA TYR A 15 -12.89 -12.62 4.22
C TYR A 15 -13.63 -13.79 3.56
N VAL A 16 -13.10 -15.02 3.64
CA VAL A 16 -13.78 -16.21 3.13
C VAL A 16 -15.11 -16.44 3.86
N VAL A 17 -15.10 -16.37 5.19
CA VAL A 17 -16.32 -16.53 6.01
C VAL A 17 -17.34 -15.44 5.68
N LEU A 18 -16.91 -14.18 5.57
CA LEU A 18 -17.80 -13.08 5.17
C LEU A 18 -18.40 -13.28 3.78
N GLY A 19 -17.63 -13.81 2.82
CA GLY A 19 -18.13 -14.15 1.49
C GLY A 19 -19.22 -15.23 1.51
N PHE A 20 -19.18 -16.17 2.47
CA PHE A 20 -20.26 -17.15 2.67
C PHE A 20 -21.48 -16.56 3.41
N ILE A 21 -21.26 -15.64 4.36
CA ILE A 21 -22.36 -14.99 5.13
C ILE A 21 -23.11 -13.98 4.25
N TYR A 22 -22.40 -13.26 3.41
CA TYR A 22 -22.92 -12.22 2.52
C TYR A 22 -22.75 -12.63 1.06
N PRO A 23 -23.42 -13.71 0.60
CA PRO A 23 -23.32 -14.10 -0.81
C PRO A 23 -23.96 -13.02 -1.68
N PRO A 24 -23.47 -12.83 -2.91
CA PRO A 24 -24.07 -11.89 -3.84
C PRO A 24 -25.55 -12.21 -4.12
N LEU A 25 -26.38 -11.18 -4.18
CA LEU A 25 -27.84 -11.24 -4.11
C LEU A 25 -28.57 -11.90 -5.28
N SER A 26 -27.90 -12.24 -6.40
CA SER A 26 -28.53 -13.04 -7.48
C SER A 26 -27.52 -13.52 -8.55
N GLN A 27 -27.39 -14.83 -8.70
CA GLN A 27 -26.52 -15.43 -9.72
C GLN A 27 -26.96 -15.14 -11.18
N ASN A 28 -28.25 -14.94 -11.45
CA ASN A 28 -28.74 -14.75 -12.80
C ASN A 28 -28.63 -13.31 -13.34
N LEU A 29 -28.79 -12.31 -12.47
CA LEU A 29 -28.56 -10.89 -12.83
C LEU A 29 -27.08 -10.58 -12.96
N GLU A 30 -26.24 -11.18 -12.13
CA GLU A 30 -24.78 -11.02 -12.17
C GLU A 30 -24.16 -11.62 -13.43
N THR A 31 -24.69 -12.74 -13.93
CA THR A 31 -24.17 -13.35 -15.16
C THR A 31 -24.42 -12.45 -16.38
N LEU A 32 -25.61 -11.84 -16.47
CA LEU A 32 -25.95 -10.91 -17.55
C LEU A 32 -25.16 -9.60 -17.44
N SER A 33 -25.03 -9.04 -16.25
CA SER A 33 -24.23 -7.82 -16.02
C SER A 33 -22.74 -8.07 -16.25
N THR A 34 -22.22 -9.22 -15.83
CA THR A 34 -20.82 -9.62 -16.09
C THR A 34 -20.55 -9.82 -17.58
N LEU A 35 -21.47 -10.45 -18.33
CA LEU A 35 -21.34 -10.59 -19.78
C LEU A 35 -21.41 -9.22 -20.47
N ALA A 36 -22.32 -8.34 -20.07
CA ALA A 36 -22.41 -6.98 -20.61
C ALA A 36 -21.13 -6.19 -20.32
N PHE A 37 -20.58 -6.32 -19.12
CA PHE A 37 -19.31 -5.72 -18.72
C PHE A 37 -18.13 -6.21 -19.57
N LEU A 38 -17.99 -7.54 -19.74
CA LEU A 38 -16.93 -8.13 -20.56
C LEU A 38 -17.07 -7.74 -22.04
N ASN A 39 -18.28 -7.77 -22.58
CA ASN A 39 -18.54 -7.33 -23.94
C ASN A 39 -18.25 -5.85 -24.14
N GLY A 40 -18.58 -5.02 -23.14
CA GLY A 40 -18.24 -3.60 -23.12
C GLY A 40 -16.72 -3.38 -23.19
N LEU A 41 -15.94 -4.09 -22.39
CA LEU A 41 -14.46 -4.01 -22.45
C LEU A 41 -13.92 -4.52 -23.79
N GLN A 42 -14.44 -5.61 -24.31
CA GLN A 42 -14.02 -6.17 -25.61
C GLN A 42 -14.40 -5.27 -26.80
N SER A 43 -15.41 -4.43 -26.66
CA SER A 43 -15.77 -3.46 -27.70
C SER A 43 -14.77 -2.30 -27.78
N ILE A 44 -14.11 -1.97 -26.65
CA ILE A 44 -13.12 -0.88 -26.56
C ILE A 44 -11.72 -1.40 -26.87
N PHE A 45 -11.33 -2.54 -26.26
CA PHE A 45 -9.96 -3.03 -26.25
C PHE A 45 -9.82 -4.39 -26.93
N THR A 46 -8.72 -4.56 -27.66
CA THR A 46 -8.32 -5.86 -28.22
C THR A 46 -7.47 -6.60 -27.18
N PHE A 47 -7.99 -7.72 -26.65
CA PHE A 47 -7.27 -8.54 -25.67
C PHE A 47 -6.28 -9.48 -26.38
N ASN A 48 -5.02 -9.41 -25.98
CA ASN A 48 -3.93 -10.25 -26.48
C ASN A 48 -3.02 -10.66 -25.33
N ILE A 49 -2.45 -11.85 -25.41
CA ILE A 49 -1.50 -12.35 -24.38
C ILE A 49 -0.28 -11.46 -24.22
N LEU A 50 0.13 -10.74 -25.25
CA LEU A 50 1.25 -9.81 -25.20
C LEU A 50 1.02 -8.64 -24.23
N LEU A 51 -0.23 -8.32 -23.89
CA LEU A 51 -0.57 -7.29 -22.91
C LEU A 51 -0.14 -7.66 -21.48
N VAL A 52 0.30 -8.89 -21.25
CA VAL A 52 0.91 -9.32 -19.98
C VAL A 52 2.36 -8.85 -19.84
N ILE A 53 3.02 -8.42 -20.93
CA ILE A 53 4.43 -8.00 -20.92
C ILE A 53 4.69 -6.83 -19.95
N PRO A 54 3.94 -5.71 -19.96
CA PRO A 54 4.20 -4.59 -19.05
C PRO A 54 4.16 -4.98 -17.56
N PRO A 55 3.13 -5.69 -17.06
CA PRO A 55 3.16 -6.18 -15.68
C PRO A 55 4.29 -7.17 -15.40
N LEU A 56 4.67 -8.02 -16.35
CA LEU A 56 5.82 -8.91 -16.20
C LEU A 56 7.15 -8.15 -16.09
N VAL A 57 7.32 -7.05 -16.81
CA VAL A 57 8.51 -6.18 -16.68
C VAL A 57 8.63 -5.66 -15.24
N VAL A 58 7.53 -5.20 -14.64
CA VAL A 58 7.53 -4.72 -13.24
C VAL A 58 7.84 -5.87 -12.29
N LEU A 59 7.22 -7.02 -12.48
CA LEU A 59 7.44 -8.20 -11.62
C LEU A 59 8.90 -8.67 -11.67
N ILE A 60 9.46 -8.82 -12.87
CA ILE A 60 10.86 -9.27 -13.06
C ILE A 60 11.82 -8.22 -12.49
N GLY A 61 11.58 -6.94 -12.74
CA GLY A 61 12.39 -5.85 -12.20
C GLY A 61 12.41 -5.85 -10.67
N SER A 62 11.26 -6.05 -10.04
CA SER A 62 11.13 -6.18 -8.59
C SER A 62 11.87 -7.41 -8.04
N LEU A 63 11.72 -8.58 -8.66
CA LEU A 63 12.43 -9.79 -8.28
C LEU A 63 13.95 -9.64 -8.39
N LYS A 64 14.42 -8.92 -9.42
CA LYS A 64 15.84 -8.61 -9.63
C LYS A 64 16.33 -7.43 -8.77
N ARG A 65 15.48 -6.84 -7.92
CA ARG A 65 15.81 -5.67 -7.08
C ARG A 65 16.34 -4.48 -7.88
N MET A 66 15.84 -4.28 -9.09
CA MET A 66 16.20 -3.13 -9.92
C MET A 66 15.58 -1.84 -9.35
N PRO A 67 16.15 -0.65 -9.61
CA PRO A 67 15.57 0.61 -9.22
C PRO A 67 14.15 0.77 -9.78
N THR A 68 13.21 1.20 -8.94
CA THR A 68 11.77 1.23 -9.28
C THR A 68 11.46 2.15 -10.47
N LEU A 69 12.04 3.37 -10.49
CA LEU A 69 11.75 4.34 -11.54
C LEU A 69 12.12 3.85 -12.96
N PRO A 70 13.33 3.36 -13.24
CA PRO A 70 13.66 2.78 -14.55
C PRO A 70 12.74 1.63 -14.96
N VAL A 71 12.41 0.73 -14.04
CA VAL A 71 11.50 -0.40 -14.30
C VAL A 71 10.10 0.09 -14.69
N MET A 72 9.57 1.08 -13.99
CA MET A 72 8.29 1.71 -14.31
C MET A 72 8.31 2.37 -15.70
N PHE A 73 9.36 3.12 -16.03
CA PHE A 73 9.49 3.73 -17.37
C PHE A 73 9.56 2.70 -18.50
N ILE A 74 10.31 1.60 -18.29
CA ILE A 74 10.36 0.51 -19.27
C ILE A 74 9.00 -0.15 -19.42
N SER A 75 8.28 -0.36 -18.32
CA SER A 75 6.92 -0.92 -18.35
C SER A 75 5.95 -0.01 -19.11
N ILE A 76 5.93 1.30 -18.80
CA ILE A 76 5.10 2.28 -19.50
C ILE A 76 5.45 2.33 -21.00
N GLY A 77 6.74 2.36 -21.34
CA GLY A 77 7.20 2.34 -22.73
C GLY A 77 6.74 1.07 -23.46
N SER A 78 6.86 -0.09 -22.83
CA SER A 78 6.39 -1.37 -23.42
C SER A 78 4.88 -1.40 -23.58
N ALA A 79 4.11 -0.87 -22.60
CA ALA A 79 2.65 -0.76 -22.70
C ALA A 79 2.21 0.18 -23.84
N SER A 80 2.88 1.33 -23.97
CA SER A 80 2.59 2.31 -25.04
C SER A 80 2.92 1.73 -26.43
N PHE A 81 4.01 1.01 -26.56
CA PHE A 81 4.39 0.33 -27.80
C PHE A 81 3.37 -0.76 -28.18
N LEU A 82 2.98 -1.59 -27.22
CA LEU A 82 1.98 -2.62 -27.45
C LEU A 82 0.60 -2.03 -27.76
N ALA A 83 0.24 -0.93 -27.11
CA ALA A 83 -0.99 -0.22 -27.42
C ALA A 83 -0.98 0.28 -28.86
N LEU A 84 0.11 0.87 -29.34
CA LEU A 84 0.24 1.32 -30.72
C LEU A 84 0.18 0.16 -31.73
N ALA A 85 0.70 -1.02 -31.36
CA ALA A 85 0.75 -2.18 -32.26
C ALA A 85 -0.53 -3.02 -32.29
N ILE A 86 -1.30 -3.06 -31.21
CA ILE A 86 -2.41 -4.02 -31.02
C ILE A 86 -3.75 -3.31 -30.91
N GLN A 87 -3.80 -2.10 -30.30
CA GLN A 87 -5.04 -1.40 -30.05
C GLN A 87 -5.42 -0.48 -31.24
N PRO A 88 -6.71 -0.20 -31.43
CA PRO A 88 -7.18 0.66 -32.53
C PRO A 88 -7.03 2.16 -32.24
N PHE A 89 -6.07 2.55 -31.39
CA PHE A 89 -5.86 3.93 -30.97
C PHE A 89 -4.70 4.61 -31.71
N SER A 90 -4.85 5.89 -31.98
CA SER A 90 -3.78 6.71 -32.58
C SER A 90 -2.67 7.02 -31.56
N LEU A 91 -1.47 7.34 -32.06
CA LEU A 91 -0.35 7.79 -31.22
C LEU A 91 -0.74 8.98 -30.33
N GLU A 92 -1.52 9.93 -30.86
CA GLU A 92 -2.02 11.08 -30.13
C GLU A 92 -2.91 10.67 -28.94
N GLN A 93 -3.83 9.73 -29.15
CA GLN A 93 -4.70 9.19 -28.10
C GLN A 93 -3.88 8.43 -27.03
N ILE A 94 -2.87 7.66 -27.44
CA ILE A 94 -1.99 6.95 -26.48
C ILE A 94 -1.20 7.96 -25.64
N ILE A 95 -0.63 9.00 -26.25
CA ILE A 95 0.05 10.07 -25.51
C ILE A 95 -0.92 10.81 -24.60
N ALA A 96 -2.10 11.13 -25.09
CA ALA A 96 -3.14 11.79 -24.29
C ALA A 96 -3.55 10.94 -23.07
N SER A 97 -3.65 9.60 -23.23
CA SER A 97 -4.00 8.71 -22.15
C SER A 97 -2.93 8.65 -21.05
N LEU A 98 -1.65 8.86 -21.38
CA LEU A 98 -0.58 8.87 -20.37
C LEU A 98 -0.72 10.07 -19.39
N HIS A 99 -1.19 11.21 -19.84
CA HIS A 99 -1.29 12.38 -18.96
C HIS A 99 -2.71 12.68 -18.48
N LYS A 100 -3.74 12.51 -19.34
CA LYS A 100 -5.14 12.79 -18.97
C LYS A 100 -5.92 11.54 -18.53
N GLY A 101 -5.36 10.34 -18.78
CA GLY A 101 -6.07 9.07 -18.64
C GLY A 101 -6.80 8.68 -19.93
N PHE A 102 -7.22 7.41 -19.95
CA PHE A 102 -8.11 6.94 -21.00
C PHE A 102 -9.53 7.48 -20.78
N HIS A 103 -10.20 7.86 -21.86
CA HIS A 103 -11.58 8.31 -21.86
C HIS A 103 -12.36 7.55 -22.91
N THR A 104 -13.61 7.18 -22.64
CA THR A 104 -14.47 6.46 -23.58
C THR A 104 -14.69 7.20 -24.88
N ASP A 105 -14.58 8.53 -24.86
CA ASP A 105 -14.62 9.38 -26.08
C ASP A 105 -13.49 9.06 -27.08
N MET A 106 -12.40 8.41 -26.62
CA MET A 106 -11.32 7.92 -27.48
C MET A 106 -11.71 6.69 -28.30
N ALA A 107 -12.83 6.05 -27.95
CA ALA A 107 -13.38 4.86 -28.61
C ALA A 107 -14.80 5.10 -29.15
N PRO A 108 -15.00 6.00 -30.14
CA PRO A 108 -16.32 6.38 -30.62
C PRO A 108 -17.10 5.24 -31.30
N TRP A 109 -16.41 4.14 -31.60
CA TRP A 109 -17.02 2.90 -32.12
C TRP A 109 -17.69 2.05 -31.03
N ALA A 110 -17.34 2.22 -29.76
CA ALA A 110 -17.93 1.50 -28.64
C ALA A 110 -19.19 2.23 -28.16
N THR A 111 -20.32 1.86 -28.73
CA THR A 111 -21.64 2.41 -28.38
C THR A 111 -22.29 1.61 -27.26
N SER A 112 -23.13 2.25 -26.43
CA SER A 112 -23.94 1.59 -25.39
C SER A 112 -23.12 0.86 -24.33
N LEU A 113 -22.08 1.50 -23.82
CA LEU A 113 -21.25 0.96 -22.74
C LEU A 113 -22.01 0.95 -21.41
N PRO A 114 -21.92 -0.16 -20.63
CA PRO A 114 -22.38 -0.17 -19.25
C PRO A 114 -21.69 0.91 -18.41
N LEU A 115 -22.41 1.45 -17.40
CA LEU A 115 -21.88 2.50 -16.53
C LEU A 115 -20.62 2.03 -15.81
N GLU A 116 -20.59 0.80 -15.35
CA GLU A 116 -19.48 0.17 -14.65
C GLU A 116 -18.20 0.11 -15.52
N VAL A 117 -18.37 -0.11 -16.84
CA VAL A 117 -17.26 -0.09 -17.80
C VAL A 117 -16.74 1.34 -17.95
N MET A 118 -17.63 2.33 -18.10
CA MET A 118 -17.21 3.73 -18.19
C MET A 118 -16.49 4.20 -16.93
N GLU A 119 -16.98 3.84 -15.75
CA GLU A 119 -16.33 4.18 -14.48
C GLU A 119 -14.97 3.50 -14.32
N LEU A 120 -14.81 2.28 -14.83
CA LEU A 120 -13.53 1.58 -14.77
C LEU A 120 -12.49 2.17 -15.72
N VAL A 121 -12.87 2.46 -16.96
CA VAL A 121 -11.91 2.85 -18.01
C VAL A 121 -11.60 4.35 -18.02
N ASN A 122 -12.54 5.21 -17.60
CA ASN A 122 -12.34 6.66 -17.51
C ASN A 122 -11.47 7.05 -16.33
N ARG A 123 -10.31 6.41 -16.18
CA ARG A 123 -9.38 6.57 -15.06
C ARG A 123 -7.93 6.57 -15.56
N GLY A 124 -7.04 6.96 -14.66
CA GLY A 124 -5.60 6.89 -14.90
C GLY A 124 -5.03 8.18 -15.48
N GLY A 125 -3.83 8.08 -16.00
CA GLY A 125 -3.04 9.24 -16.42
C GLY A 125 -2.41 10.01 -15.26
N LEU A 126 -1.50 10.91 -15.61
CA LEU A 126 -0.75 11.71 -14.64
C LEU A 126 -1.67 12.62 -13.80
N TYR A 127 -2.69 13.21 -14.43
CA TYR A 127 -3.59 14.14 -13.75
C TYR A 127 -4.59 13.49 -12.81
N TYR A 128 -4.85 12.20 -12.94
CA TYR A 128 -5.75 11.46 -12.05
C TYR A 128 -5.31 11.51 -10.58
N LEU A 129 -4.00 11.49 -10.35
CA LEU A 129 -3.43 11.58 -9.00
C LEU A 129 -2.95 12.99 -8.62
N ALA A 130 -3.24 14.01 -9.43
CA ALA A 130 -2.75 15.37 -9.19
C ALA A 130 -3.22 15.92 -7.83
N GLU A 131 -4.48 15.67 -7.45
CA GLU A 131 -5.02 16.08 -6.14
C GLU A 131 -4.28 15.40 -4.99
N ALA A 132 -4.03 14.09 -5.11
CA ALA A 132 -3.26 13.35 -4.11
C ALA A 132 -1.81 13.87 -3.99
N VAL A 133 -1.18 14.20 -5.11
CA VAL A 133 0.18 14.79 -5.13
C VAL A 133 0.19 16.17 -4.48
N ILE A 134 -0.76 17.04 -4.80
CA ILE A 134 -0.87 18.38 -4.19
C ILE A 134 -1.11 18.25 -2.68
N THR A 135 -2.01 17.37 -2.27
CA THR A 135 -2.29 17.09 -0.85
C THR A 135 -1.04 16.58 -0.14
N ALA A 136 -0.30 15.66 -0.75
CA ALA A 136 0.96 15.16 -0.19
C ALA A 136 2.00 16.29 -0.06
N MET A 137 2.11 17.20 -1.03
CA MET A 137 3.01 18.36 -0.94
C MET A 137 2.66 19.27 0.26
N ILE A 138 1.36 19.54 0.48
CA ILE A 138 0.90 20.32 1.64
C ILE A 138 1.27 19.61 2.95
N ILE A 139 1.07 18.29 3.01
CA ILE A 139 1.44 17.48 4.18
C ILE A 139 2.95 17.53 4.43
N PHE A 140 3.79 17.47 3.38
CA PHE A 140 5.25 17.58 3.55
C PHE A 140 5.68 18.95 4.07
N ILE A 141 4.99 20.03 3.72
CA ILE A 141 5.22 21.37 4.31
C ILE A 141 4.91 21.34 5.82
N PHE A 142 3.80 20.72 6.21
CA PHE A 142 3.44 20.54 7.62
C PHE A 142 4.49 19.71 8.37
N ILE A 143 4.94 18.60 7.79
CA ILE A 143 6.00 17.75 8.36
C ILE A 143 7.30 18.55 8.55
N GLY A 144 7.71 19.34 7.55
CA GLY A 144 8.88 20.21 7.66
C GLY A 144 8.76 21.23 8.80
N ALA A 145 7.56 21.77 9.05
CA ALA A 145 7.32 22.64 10.21
C ALA A 145 7.45 21.87 11.54
N MET A 146 6.93 20.63 11.61
CA MET A 146 7.06 19.77 12.79
C MET A 146 8.51 19.36 13.08
N ASP A 147 9.30 19.10 12.05
CA ASP A 147 10.74 18.83 12.18
C ASP A 147 11.49 20.06 12.70
N HIS A 148 11.14 21.25 12.20
CA HIS A 148 11.79 22.50 12.65
C HIS A 148 11.63 22.79 14.15
N ILE A 149 10.49 22.40 14.74
CA ILE A 149 10.27 22.52 16.19
C ILE A 149 10.79 21.31 17.01
N ASN A 150 11.52 20.40 16.37
CA ASN A 150 12.06 19.18 17.00
C ASN A 150 11.00 18.32 17.72
N ALA A 151 9.77 18.26 17.19
CA ALA A 151 8.68 17.52 17.82
C ALA A 151 8.97 16.01 17.89
N MET A 152 9.60 15.42 16.86
CA MET A 152 9.89 13.99 16.78
C MET A 152 10.85 13.50 17.85
N PRO A 153 12.04 14.10 18.05
CA PRO A 153 12.95 13.71 19.13
C PRO A 153 12.30 13.74 20.51
N ILE A 154 11.48 14.76 20.79
CA ILE A 154 10.80 14.91 22.09
C ILE A 154 9.84 13.73 22.37
N VAL A 155 9.09 13.32 21.37
CA VAL A 155 8.14 12.19 21.50
C VAL A 155 8.90 10.88 21.66
N ILE A 156 9.92 10.66 20.84
CA ILE A 156 10.74 9.44 20.90
C ILE A 156 11.43 9.31 22.26
N ASP A 157 12.02 10.38 22.79
CA ASP A 157 12.63 10.39 24.12
C ASP A 157 11.63 10.04 25.22
N LYS A 158 10.40 10.56 25.12
CA LYS A 158 9.34 10.27 26.06
C LYS A 158 8.92 8.79 26.02
N VAL A 159 8.76 8.22 24.82
CA VAL A 159 8.44 6.79 24.62
C VAL A 159 9.61 5.91 25.05
N PHE A 160 10.86 6.34 24.80
CA PHE A 160 12.08 5.62 25.15
C PHE A 160 12.23 5.41 26.68
N ARG A 161 11.71 6.30 27.51
CA ARG A 161 11.74 6.15 28.98
C ARG A 161 11.00 4.92 29.47
N PHE A 162 10.03 4.41 28.72
CA PHE A 162 9.31 3.17 29.03
C PHE A 162 10.06 1.91 28.59
N ALA A 163 11.10 2.02 27.78
CA ALA A 163 11.87 0.91 27.21
C ALA A 163 12.89 0.32 28.21
N GLN A 164 12.44 -0.17 29.37
CA GLN A 164 13.31 -0.70 30.42
C GLN A 164 13.47 -2.22 30.42
N SER A 165 12.55 -2.95 29.81
CA SER A 165 12.59 -4.41 29.67
C SER A 165 12.50 -4.78 28.18
N ARG A 166 12.79 -6.05 27.86
CA ARG A 166 12.71 -6.56 26.47
C ARG A 166 11.34 -6.31 25.85
N SER A 167 10.27 -6.74 26.52
CA SER A 167 8.90 -6.55 26.04
C SER A 167 8.53 -5.06 25.97
N ALA A 168 8.85 -4.28 26.99
CA ALA A 168 8.58 -2.84 27.00
C ALA A 168 9.34 -2.11 25.89
N THR A 169 10.57 -2.52 25.56
CA THR A 169 11.33 -1.94 24.45
C THR A 169 10.67 -2.23 23.09
N ILE A 170 10.19 -3.47 22.85
CA ILE A 170 9.49 -3.80 21.62
C ILE A 170 8.16 -3.03 21.53
N LEU A 171 7.38 -2.97 22.62
CA LEU A 171 6.14 -2.20 22.67
C LEU A 171 6.38 -0.70 22.44
N SER A 172 7.41 -0.14 23.08
CA SER A 172 7.80 1.26 22.85
C SER A 172 8.20 1.52 21.40
N THR A 173 8.88 0.55 20.76
CA THR A 173 9.22 0.66 19.34
C THR A 173 7.96 0.66 18.46
N LEU A 174 6.99 -0.23 18.72
CA LEU A 174 5.73 -0.27 18.00
C LEU A 174 4.99 1.07 18.10
N VAL A 175 4.87 1.63 19.31
CA VAL A 175 4.19 2.92 19.54
C VAL A 175 4.96 4.07 18.89
N ALA A 176 6.29 4.12 19.06
CA ALA A 176 7.12 5.15 18.44
C ALA A 176 7.01 5.11 16.91
N THR A 177 7.01 3.91 16.32
CA THR A 177 6.87 3.71 14.88
C THR A 177 5.52 4.18 14.37
N ALA A 178 4.43 3.77 15.04
CA ALA A 178 3.07 4.19 14.67
C ALA A 178 2.94 5.72 14.70
N PHE A 179 3.40 6.34 15.79
CA PHE A 179 3.32 7.79 15.96
C PHE A 179 4.20 8.52 14.93
N THR A 180 5.47 8.11 14.77
CA THR A 180 6.39 8.73 13.83
C THR A 180 5.88 8.60 12.40
N ASN A 181 5.35 7.43 12.00
CA ASN A 181 4.79 7.26 10.67
C ASN A 181 3.53 8.12 10.46
N ALA A 182 2.63 8.16 11.41
CA ALA A 182 1.45 9.02 11.33
C ALA A 182 1.84 10.50 11.18
N MET A 183 2.92 10.95 11.84
CA MET A 183 3.39 12.32 11.77
C MET A 183 4.23 12.63 10.53
N THR A 184 5.12 11.72 10.11
CA THR A 184 6.00 11.94 8.95
C THR A 184 5.34 11.54 7.63
N SER A 185 4.28 10.74 7.68
CA SER A 185 3.63 10.13 6.49
C SER A 185 4.64 9.43 5.56
N ASN A 186 5.75 8.95 6.12
CA ASN A 186 6.85 8.38 5.35
C ASN A 186 7.52 7.23 6.11
N GLN A 187 7.30 6.00 5.61
CA GLN A 187 7.87 4.80 6.20
C GLN A 187 9.40 4.78 6.17
N TYR A 188 10.03 5.32 5.14
CA TYR A 188 11.49 5.38 5.08
C TYR A 188 12.06 6.28 6.18
N ALA A 189 11.53 7.49 6.31
CA ALA A 189 11.91 8.41 7.39
C ALA A 189 11.67 7.79 8.76
N THR A 190 10.51 7.19 8.98
CA THR A 190 10.17 6.47 10.22
C THR A 190 11.17 5.37 10.54
N THR A 191 11.53 4.55 9.55
CA THR A 191 12.51 3.47 9.72
C THR A 191 13.87 3.99 10.15
N PHE A 192 14.35 5.08 9.56
CA PHE A 192 15.61 5.70 9.97
C PHE A 192 15.52 6.29 11.38
N ILE A 193 14.52 7.12 11.65
CA ILE A 193 14.40 7.85 12.92
C ILE A 193 14.23 6.86 14.09
N VAL A 194 13.24 6.00 14.04
CA VAL A 194 12.94 5.04 15.11
C VAL A 194 13.96 3.92 15.14
N GLY A 195 14.40 3.42 13.99
CA GLY A 195 15.42 2.39 13.88
C GLY A 195 16.72 2.80 14.55
N ASP A 196 17.22 3.98 14.29
CA ASP A 196 18.46 4.49 14.92
C ASP A 196 18.27 4.77 16.41
N ALA A 197 17.13 5.32 16.83
CA ALA A 197 16.85 5.58 18.24
C ALA A 197 16.83 4.29 19.08
N PHE A 198 16.25 3.20 18.58
CA PHE A 198 16.09 1.96 19.34
C PHE A 198 17.19 0.92 19.13
N LYS A 199 17.97 1.02 18.08
CA LYS A 199 19.03 0.05 17.70
C LYS A 199 19.96 -0.31 18.86
N THR A 200 20.54 0.68 19.55
CA THR A 200 21.47 0.49 20.68
C THR A 200 20.76 -0.20 21.86
N LYS A 201 19.50 0.14 22.12
CA LYS A 201 18.71 -0.48 23.20
C LYS A 201 18.40 -1.95 22.93
N PHE A 202 18.09 -2.29 21.68
CA PHE A 202 17.90 -3.69 21.26
C PHE A 202 19.19 -4.51 21.48
N ASP A 203 20.35 -3.96 21.12
CA ASP A 203 21.64 -4.62 21.34
C ASP A 203 21.93 -4.80 22.85
N GLN A 204 21.74 -3.77 23.68
CA GLN A 204 21.92 -3.84 25.12
C GLN A 204 21.04 -4.89 25.79
N LEU A 205 19.79 -5.03 25.37
CA LEU A 205 18.83 -5.99 25.89
C LEU A 205 18.93 -7.38 25.22
N LYS A 206 19.91 -7.56 24.33
CA LYS A 206 20.12 -8.80 23.56
C LYS A 206 18.90 -9.24 22.77
N ILE A 207 18.15 -8.28 22.21
CA ILE A 207 17.04 -8.52 21.29
C ILE A 207 17.62 -8.49 19.89
N HIS A 208 17.32 -9.50 19.07
CA HIS A 208 17.85 -9.55 17.72
C HIS A 208 17.29 -8.42 16.85
N ARG A 209 18.12 -7.74 16.04
CA ARG A 209 17.74 -6.60 15.19
C ARG A 209 16.64 -6.91 14.17
N LYS A 210 16.44 -8.17 13.77
CA LYS A 210 15.27 -8.56 12.95
C LYS A 210 13.93 -8.32 13.64
N VAL A 211 13.90 -8.30 15.00
CA VAL A 211 12.70 -7.94 15.75
C VAL A 211 12.45 -6.44 15.65
N LEU A 212 13.51 -5.60 15.68
CA LEU A 212 13.39 -4.17 15.41
C LEU A 212 12.83 -3.91 14.01
N SER A 213 13.42 -4.52 12.98
CA SER A 213 12.93 -4.39 11.61
C SER A 213 11.45 -4.82 11.47
N ARG A 214 11.07 -5.94 12.10
CA ARG A 214 9.69 -6.40 12.15
C ARG A 214 8.77 -5.38 12.81
N SER A 215 9.17 -4.83 13.97
CA SER A 215 8.36 -3.85 14.71
C SER A 215 8.14 -2.54 13.92
N LEU A 216 9.14 -2.13 13.13
CA LEU A 216 9.02 -0.99 12.23
C LEU A 216 7.98 -1.25 11.11
N GLU A 217 7.92 -2.47 10.59
CA GLU A 217 6.92 -2.86 9.58
C GLU A 217 5.52 -3.06 10.21
N ASP A 218 5.44 -3.69 11.38
CA ASP A 218 4.18 -4.09 12.01
C ASP A 218 3.25 -2.91 12.31
N THR A 219 3.79 -1.75 12.63
CA THR A 219 3.01 -0.54 12.93
C THR A 219 3.30 0.63 12.00
N GLY A 220 4.42 0.63 11.30
CA GLY A 220 4.71 1.64 10.29
C GLY A 220 3.93 1.38 9.01
N THR A 221 4.33 0.37 8.25
CA THR A 221 3.73 0.05 6.94
C THR A 221 2.23 -0.27 7.06
N MET A 222 1.83 -1.04 8.10
CA MET A 222 0.43 -1.42 8.27
C MET A 222 -0.50 -0.25 8.62
N LEU A 223 0.04 0.82 9.20
CA LEU A 223 -0.73 2.00 9.57
C LEU A 223 -1.02 2.93 8.38
N GLU A 224 -0.16 2.92 7.35
CA GLU A 224 -0.26 3.86 6.23
C GLU A 224 -1.59 3.81 5.49
N SER A 225 -2.20 2.63 5.38
CA SER A 225 -3.50 2.48 4.71
C SER A 225 -4.69 2.99 5.54
N ILE A 226 -4.47 3.29 6.82
CA ILE A 226 -5.56 3.66 7.76
C ILE A 226 -5.49 5.14 8.15
N VAL A 227 -4.29 5.72 8.16
CA VAL A 227 -4.10 7.14 8.49
C VAL A 227 -4.48 8.01 7.28
N PRO A 228 -5.52 8.86 7.38
CA PRO A 228 -6.14 9.49 6.21
C PRO A 228 -5.23 10.42 5.38
N TRP A 229 -4.17 10.93 5.98
CA TRP A 229 -3.26 11.89 5.32
C TRP A 229 -1.96 11.26 4.81
N THR A 230 -1.81 9.94 4.89
CA THR A 230 -0.65 9.28 4.29
C THR A 230 -0.80 9.13 2.78
N PRO A 231 0.31 9.13 2.01
CA PRO A 231 0.25 8.89 0.58
C PRO A 231 -0.44 7.58 0.19
N THR A 232 -0.27 6.52 0.98
CA THR A 232 -0.90 5.22 0.76
C THR A 232 -2.42 5.31 0.89
N ALA A 233 -2.92 5.94 1.96
CA ALA A 233 -4.37 6.13 2.15
C ALA A 233 -4.97 7.03 1.07
N LEU A 234 -4.31 8.13 0.72
CA LEU A 234 -4.74 9.01 -0.36
C LEU A 234 -4.82 8.26 -1.70
N PHE A 235 -3.83 7.43 -2.01
CA PHE A 235 -3.85 6.59 -3.21
C PHE A 235 -5.04 5.63 -3.21
N ILE A 236 -5.34 4.96 -2.09
CA ILE A 236 -6.48 4.05 -1.96
C ILE A 236 -7.80 4.80 -2.16
N VAL A 237 -7.97 5.95 -1.49
CA VAL A 237 -9.17 6.79 -1.62
C VAL A 237 -9.40 7.23 -3.06
N MET A 238 -8.35 7.73 -3.73
CA MET A 238 -8.45 8.17 -5.12
C MET A 238 -8.73 7.01 -6.08
N THR A 239 -8.18 5.81 -5.80
CA THR A 239 -8.35 4.65 -6.68
C THR A 239 -9.72 3.99 -6.51
N LEU A 240 -10.18 3.84 -5.27
CA LEU A 240 -11.44 3.16 -4.97
C LEU A 240 -12.65 4.10 -4.94
N GLY A 241 -12.42 5.40 -4.78
CA GLY A 241 -13.50 6.38 -4.59
C GLY A 241 -14.20 6.27 -3.23
N VAL A 242 -13.56 5.61 -2.24
CA VAL A 242 -14.13 5.34 -0.92
C VAL A 242 -13.26 6.00 0.15
N PRO A 243 -13.81 6.86 1.03
CA PRO A 243 -13.02 7.52 2.06
C PRO A 243 -12.52 6.55 3.13
N VAL A 244 -11.42 6.90 3.81
CA VAL A 244 -10.82 6.07 4.87
C VAL A 244 -11.83 5.69 5.95
N SER A 245 -12.73 6.62 6.31
CA SER A 245 -13.79 6.40 7.31
C SER A 245 -14.72 5.22 7.00
N GLU A 246 -14.83 4.86 5.73
CA GLU A 246 -15.69 3.76 5.30
C GLU A 246 -14.94 2.45 5.10
N TYR A 247 -13.65 2.47 4.74
CA TYR A 247 -12.92 1.23 4.48
C TYR A 247 -12.00 0.76 5.60
N TRP A 248 -11.57 1.60 6.55
CA TRP A 248 -10.56 1.25 7.55
C TRP A 248 -10.89 -0.02 8.35
N HIS A 249 -12.15 -0.24 8.69
CA HIS A 249 -12.60 -1.40 9.45
C HIS A 249 -12.60 -2.71 8.66
N TRP A 250 -12.49 -2.62 7.33
CA TRP A 250 -12.29 -3.78 6.45
C TRP A 250 -10.81 -4.16 6.28
N GLN A 251 -9.90 -3.37 6.81
CA GLN A 251 -8.45 -3.63 6.77
C GLN A 251 -8.03 -4.69 7.80
N PHE A 252 -8.65 -5.89 7.75
CA PHE A 252 -8.42 -6.93 8.76
C PHE A 252 -6.95 -7.31 8.90
N LEU A 253 -6.15 -7.32 7.83
CA LEU A 253 -4.71 -7.57 7.92
C LEU A 253 -4.02 -6.60 8.88
N SER A 254 -4.24 -5.31 8.74
CA SER A 254 -3.65 -4.27 9.57
C SER A 254 -4.16 -4.33 11.00
N LEU A 255 -5.49 -4.45 11.17
CA LEU A 255 -6.13 -4.48 12.49
C LEU A 255 -5.68 -5.69 13.32
N ILE A 256 -5.62 -6.87 12.70
CA ILE A 256 -5.16 -8.10 13.37
C ILE A 256 -3.67 -7.99 13.68
N ASN A 257 -2.86 -7.43 12.78
CA ASN A 257 -1.43 -7.24 13.01
C ASN A 257 -1.16 -6.31 14.20
N PHE A 258 -1.97 -5.25 14.39
CA PHE A 258 -1.89 -4.36 15.56
C PHE A 258 -2.23 -5.07 16.88
N MET A 259 -2.93 -6.19 16.85
CA MET A 259 -3.17 -7.03 18.03
C MET A 259 -2.06 -8.09 18.21
N ILE A 260 -1.62 -8.72 17.13
CA ILE A 260 -0.62 -9.80 17.18
C ILE A 260 0.76 -9.26 17.55
N ALA A 261 1.18 -8.12 17.00
CA ALA A 261 2.51 -7.58 17.25
C ALA A 261 2.77 -7.25 18.74
N PRO A 262 1.87 -6.54 19.48
CA PRO A 262 2.00 -6.37 20.91
C PRO A 262 1.90 -7.69 21.70
N ALA A 263 1.02 -8.60 21.30
CA ALA A 263 0.87 -9.89 21.97
C ALA A 263 2.18 -10.71 21.90
N LEU A 264 2.85 -10.73 20.75
CA LEU A 264 4.16 -11.37 20.60
C LEU A 264 5.26 -10.64 21.40
N ALA A 265 5.20 -9.31 21.51
CA ALA A 265 6.11 -8.55 22.34
C ALA A 265 5.98 -8.87 23.83
N ILE A 266 4.75 -9.10 24.32
CA ILE A 266 4.46 -9.45 25.71
C ILE A 266 4.83 -10.89 25.99
N THR A 267 4.44 -11.84 25.12
CA THR A 267 4.70 -13.27 25.32
C THR A 267 6.15 -13.67 25.03
N GLY A 268 6.92 -12.84 24.32
CA GLY A 268 8.28 -13.14 23.90
C GLY A 268 8.38 -14.15 22.74
N ILE A 269 7.25 -14.64 22.23
CA ILE A 269 7.22 -15.59 21.11
C ILE A 269 7.75 -14.92 19.84
N GLY A 270 8.73 -15.56 19.19
CA GLY A 270 9.36 -15.02 17.98
C GLY A 270 10.19 -13.77 18.22
N CYS A 271 10.56 -13.44 19.45
CA CYS A 271 11.39 -12.29 19.79
C CYS A 271 12.90 -12.56 19.72
N PHE A 272 13.33 -13.79 19.44
CA PHE A 272 14.72 -14.17 19.14
C PHE A 272 15.74 -13.52 20.09
N TYR A 273 15.60 -13.76 21.37
CA TYR A 273 16.56 -13.27 22.37
C TYR A 273 17.90 -14.00 22.18
N ASN A 274 18.96 -13.24 21.93
CA ASN A 274 20.31 -13.80 21.80
C ASN A 274 20.85 -14.11 23.20
N GLU A 275 20.76 -15.35 23.64
CA GLU A 275 21.41 -15.82 24.87
C GLU A 275 22.89 -16.18 24.66
N LYS A 276 23.35 -16.32 23.43
CA LYS A 276 24.72 -16.68 23.06
C LYS A 276 25.34 -15.66 22.12
N ASN A 277 26.05 -14.71 22.67
CA ASN A 277 27.32 -14.16 22.20
C ASN A 277 27.98 -13.47 23.39
N SER A 278 28.32 -14.29 24.41
CA SER A 278 29.40 -14.03 25.35
C SER A 278 30.59 -14.83 24.85
N LEU A 279 31.35 -14.26 23.94
CA LEU A 279 32.80 -14.50 23.77
C LEU A 279 33.34 -13.47 22.82
#